data_c4c985298eb4e07bc775bfb60d6af436
#
_entry.id   c4c985298eb4e07bc775bfb60d6af436
#
_cell.length_a   1.000
_cell.length_b   1.000
_cell.length_c   1.000
_cell.angle_alpha   90.00
_cell.angle_beta   90.00
_cell.angle_gamma   90.00
#
_symmetry.space_group_name_H-M   'P 1'
#
loop_
_entity.id
_entity.type
_entity.pdbx_description
1 polymer ?
#
loop_
_entity_poly.entity_id
_entity_poly.type
_entity_poly.pdbx_seq_one_letter_code
_entity_poly.pdbx_strand_id
1 'polypeptide(L)'
;VLYFASRLHGRCLQHVGLSTHSENPVKNTAILLIDCPDRKGIVAGVGEFLYRHDANILHADQHQDAERSLFLMRVEWDRRDFSLDPGEFTRKFAPLAEKFGMRWRLELSSLPHRIALFVSKFDHCLVDLLYRQQSGELPCEIPLIISNHPAAQRWADFYNVPFHVVPVE
;
A
#
# COMPACT_ATOMS: atom_id res chain seq x y z
N VAL A 1 1.26 6.72 -13.92
CA VAL A 1 1.25 6.82 -12.44
C VAL A 1 -0.08 7.41 -12.02
N LEU A 2 -0.98 6.59 -11.48
CA LEU A 2 -2.25 7.04 -10.93
C LEU A 2 -2.06 7.34 -9.44
N TYR A 3 -2.19 8.61 -9.09
CA TYR A 3 -2.20 9.10 -7.70
C TYR A 3 -3.65 9.25 -7.23
N PHE A 4 -4.00 8.63 -6.12
CA PHE A 4 -5.19 8.98 -5.35
C PHE A 4 -4.77 9.83 -4.16
N ALA A 5 -5.05 11.13 -4.22
CA ALA A 5 -4.89 12.04 -3.09
C ALA A 5 -6.25 12.29 -2.44
N SER A 6 -6.42 11.91 -1.18
CA SER A 6 -7.52 12.39 -0.34
C SER A 6 -7.10 13.62 0.44
N ARG A 7 -7.84 14.70 0.27
CA ARG A 7 -7.71 16.00 0.96
C ARG A 7 -8.00 15.87 2.46
N LEU A 8 -7.16 16.47 3.27
CA LEU A 8 -7.55 16.91 4.61
C LEU A 8 -7.36 18.42 4.74
N HIS A 9 -8.45 19.06 5.20
CA HIS A 9 -8.53 20.48 5.51
C HIS A 9 -7.78 20.82 6.80
N GLY A 10 -7.16 21.98 6.79
CA GLY A 10 -6.29 22.49 7.82
C GLY A 10 -6.95 22.92 9.12
N ARG A 11 -6.11 23.06 10.14
CA ARG A 11 -6.10 24.19 11.09
C ARG A 11 -4.71 24.35 11.69
N CYS A 12 -4.24 25.57 11.59
CA CYS A 12 -3.02 26.13 12.20
C CYS A 12 -3.23 26.33 13.70
N LEU A 13 -2.20 26.07 14.54
CA LEU A 13 -1.67 26.97 15.56
C LEU A 13 -0.69 26.27 16.52
N GLN A 14 0.56 26.78 16.46
CA GLN A 14 1.53 27.02 17.52
C GLN A 14 1.68 26.02 18.70
N HIS A 15 2.84 25.34 18.83
CA HIS A 15 3.78 25.68 19.92
C HIS A 15 5.15 25.05 19.66
N VAL A 16 6.19 25.85 19.84
CA VAL A 16 7.60 25.47 19.81
C VAL A 16 7.88 24.53 20.98
N GLY A 17 8.36 23.33 20.65
CA GLY A 17 8.90 22.39 21.61
C GLY A 17 9.83 21.46 20.85
N LEU A 18 11.16 21.68 21.00
CA LEU A 18 12.15 20.71 20.57
C LEU A 18 11.86 19.40 21.30
N SER A 19 11.48 18.39 20.56
CA SER A 19 11.41 17.03 21.07
C SER A 19 11.62 16.03 19.95
N THR A 20 12.81 15.43 19.95
CA THR A 20 13.13 14.04 19.62
C THR A 20 12.33 13.38 18.51
N HIS A 21 13.07 12.81 17.57
CA HIS A 21 12.66 11.81 16.58
C HIS A 21 11.26 11.24 16.87
N SER A 22 10.26 11.68 16.13
CA SER A 22 8.98 10.97 16.09
C SER A 22 9.23 9.67 15.32
N GLU A 23 9.47 8.59 16.04
CA GLU A 23 9.26 7.25 15.53
C GLU A 23 7.81 7.23 15.00
N ASN A 24 7.66 7.25 13.70
CA ASN A 24 6.38 6.95 13.08
C ASN A 24 6.01 5.54 13.56
N PRO A 25 4.95 5.34 14.36
CA PRO A 25 4.63 4.01 14.84
C PRO A 25 4.41 3.13 13.63
N VAL A 26 5.23 2.10 13.49
CA VAL A 26 5.08 1.09 12.43
C VAL A 26 3.62 0.64 12.49
N LYS A 27 2.84 0.98 11.48
CA LYS A 27 1.43 0.59 11.41
C LYS A 27 1.38 -0.94 11.41
N ASN A 28 0.87 -1.52 12.48
CA ASN A 28 0.67 -2.96 12.58
C ASN A 28 -0.71 -3.32 12.00
N THR A 29 -0.88 -3.11 10.70
CA THR A 29 -2.13 -3.41 10.00
C THR A 29 -1.94 -4.52 8.98
N ALA A 30 -3.03 -5.17 8.60
CA ALA A 30 -3.10 -6.05 7.46
C ALA A 30 -4.10 -5.51 6.44
N ILE A 31 -3.80 -5.75 5.17
CA ILE A 31 -4.63 -5.31 4.04
C ILE A 31 -4.99 -6.55 3.22
N LEU A 32 -6.28 -6.78 3.04
CA LEU A 32 -6.81 -7.80 2.16
C LEU A 32 -7.30 -7.13 0.88
N LEU A 33 -6.74 -7.55 -0.24
CA LEU A 33 -7.17 -7.16 -1.57
C LEU A 33 -7.91 -8.34 -2.19
N ILE A 34 -9.11 -8.08 -2.72
CA ILE A 34 -9.98 -9.08 -3.34
C ILE A 34 -10.43 -8.60 -4.69
N ASP A 35 -10.42 -9.48 -5.68
CA ASP A 35 -11.14 -9.34 -6.91
C ASP A 35 -11.90 -10.65 -7.24
N CYS A 36 -13.18 -10.52 -7.63
CA CYS A 36 -14.04 -11.68 -7.93
C CYS A 36 -15.25 -11.28 -8.78
N PRO A 37 -15.96 -12.26 -9.38
CA PRO A 37 -17.25 -11.99 -9.99
C PRO A 37 -18.21 -11.37 -8.96
N ASP A 38 -18.92 -10.30 -9.38
CA ASP A 38 -19.87 -9.63 -8.46
C ASP A 38 -21.04 -10.53 -8.08
N ARG A 39 -21.24 -10.70 -6.77
CA ARG A 39 -22.31 -11.52 -6.18
C ARG A 39 -22.78 -10.94 -4.86
N LYS A 40 -24.05 -11.17 -4.54
CA LYS A 40 -24.60 -10.80 -3.23
C LYS A 40 -23.90 -11.57 -2.12
N GLY A 41 -23.59 -10.88 -1.00
CA GLY A 41 -23.07 -11.49 0.21
C GLY A 41 -21.54 -11.48 0.34
N ILE A 42 -20.79 -10.99 -0.65
CA ILE A 42 -19.32 -10.90 -0.57
C ILE A 42 -18.90 -10.07 0.64
N VAL A 43 -19.39 -8.83 0.74
CA VAL A 43 -19.03 -7.91 1.84
C VAL A 43 -19.40 -8.47 3.19
N ALA A 44 -20.62 -9.04 3.30
CA ALA A 44 -21.09 -9.67 4.53
C ALA A 44 -20.21 -10.85 4.93
N GLY A 45 -19.84 -11.72 3.98
CA GLY A 45 -18.98 -12.88 4.23
C GLY A 45 -17.57 -12.49 4.68
N VAL A 46 -16.97 -11.49 4.03
CA VAL A 46 -15.64 -10.97 4.40
C VAL A 46 -15.70 -10.30 5.78
N GLY A 47 -16.71 -9.46 6.02
CA GLY A 47 -16.90 -8.79 7.31
C GLY A 47 -17.13 -9.79 8.45
N GLU A 48 -17.96 -10.79 8.25
CA GLU A 48 -18.18 -11.85 9.25
C GLU A 48 -16.92 -12.66 9.54
N PHE A 49 -16.16 -13.02 8.49
CA PHE A 49 -14.89 -13.72 8.67
C PHE A 49 -13.92 -12.91 9.52
N LEU A 50 -13.73 -11.63 9.22
CA LEU A 50 -12.84 -10.74 9.96
C LEU A 50 -13.33 -10.54 11.41
N TYR A 51 -14.63 -10.33 11.61
CA TYR A 51 -15.23 -10.18 12.94
C TYR A 51 -15.03 -11.41 13.82
N ARG A 52 -15.21 -12.64 13.29
CA ARG A 52 -15.00 -13.89 14.02
C ARG A 52 -13.55 -14.11 14.45
N HIS A 53 -12.63 -13.36 13.92
CA HIS A 53 -11.19 -13.43 14.22
C HIS A 53 -10.66 -12.14 14.87
N ASP A 54 -11.55 -11.38 15.54
CA ASP A 54 -11.21 -10.21 16.34
C ASP A 54 -10.51 -9.08 15.54
N ALA A 55 -10.79 -8.98 14.25
CA ALA A 55 -10.27 -7.91 13.41
C ALA A 55 -11.03 -6.61 13.63
N ASN A 56 -10.33 -5.54 14.02
CA ASN A 56 -10.88 -4.20 14.03
C ASN A 56 -10.61 -3.53 12.67
N ILE A 57 -11.65 -3.45 11.82
CA ILE A 57 -11.57 -2.84 10.49
C ILE A 57 -11.35 -1.33 10.62
N LEU A 58 -10.28 -0.83 10.01
CA LEU A 58 -9.93 0.59 9.98
C LEU A 58 -10.44 1.27 8.70
N HIS A 59 -10.30 0.59 7.57
CA HIS A 59 -10.73 1.08 6.26
C HIS A 59 -11.31 -0.07 5.43
N ALA A 60 -12.39 0.21 4.72
CA ALA A 60 -13.00 -0.72 3.76
C ALA A 60 -13.47 0.06 2.53
N ASP A 61 -12.88 -0.25 1.39
CA ASP A 61 -13.23 0.32 0.10
C ASP A 61 -13.72 -0.79 -0.82
N GLN A 62 -14.72 -0.50 -1.63
CA GLN A 62 -15.23 -1.42 -2.64
C GLN A 62 -15.54 -0.70 -3.94
N HIS A 63 -15.37 -1.39 -5.03
CA HIS A 63 -15.70 -0.91 -6.36
C HIS A 63 -16.33 -2.02 -7.18
N GLN A 64 -17.37 -1.69 -7.93
CA GLN A 64 -18.03 -2.57 -8.87
C GLN A 64 -17.79 -2.08 -10.30
N ASP A 65 -17.17 -2.92 -11.12
CA ASP A 65 -17.09 -2.72 -12.57
C ASP A 65 -18.28 -3.44 -13.21
N ALA A 66 -19.32 -2.68 -13.54
CA ALA A 66 -20.56 -3.22 -14.10
C ALA A 66 -20.36 -3.80 -15.51
N GLU A 67 -19.43 -3.25 -16.31
CA GLU A 67 -19.18 -3.73 -17.67
C GLU A 67 -18.53 -5.11 -17.66
N ARG A 68 -17.65 -5.39 -16.69
CA ARG A 68 -16.94 -6.66 -16.53
C ARG A 68 -17.57 -7.60 -15.52
N SER A 69 -18.65 -7.17 -14.85
CA SER A 69 -19.25 -7.89 -13.73
C SER A 69 -18.22 -8.28 -12.66
N LEU A 70 -17.30 -7.38 -12.39
CA LEU A 70 -16.19 -7.57 -11.46
C LEU A 70 -16.40 -6.76 -10.19
N PHE A 71 -16.20 -7.39 -9.04
CA PHE A 71 -16.18 -6.77 -7.73
C PHE A 71 -14.74 -6.69 -7.22
N LEU A 72 -14.35 -5.52 -6.76
CA LEU A 72 -13.05 -5.23 -6.16
C LEU A 72 -13.25 -4.77 -4.72
N MET A 73 -12.44 -5.27 -3.80
CA MET A 73 -12.53 -4.87 -2.40
C MET A 73 -11.13 -4.76 -1.80
N ARG A 74 -10.94 -3.70 -1.00
CA ARG A 74 -9.77 -3.49 -0.15
C ARG A 74 -10.26 -3.34 1.28
N VAL A 75 -9.77 -4.16 2.18
CA VAL A 75 -10.06 -4.05 3.62
C VAL A 75 -8.75 -3.96 4.39
N GLU A 76 -8.65 -2.98 5.28
CA GLU A 76 -7.51 -2.80 6.18
C GLU A 76 -7.97 -2.89 7.63
N TRP A 77 -7.28 -3.69 8.45
CA TRP A 77 -7.58 -3.85 9.87
C TRP A 77 -6.33 -3.82 10.73
N ASP A 78 -6.55 -3.49 12.02
CA ASP A 78 -5.51 -3.54 13.05
C ASP A 78 -5.21 -5.00 13.41
N ARG A 79 -3.93 -5.33 13.50
CA ARG A 79 -3.48 -6.70 13.82
C ARG A 79 -3.23 -6.95 15.31
N ARG A 80 -3.33 -5.94 16.17
CA ARG A 80 -2.97 -6.09 17.58
C ARG A 80 -3.74 -7.20 18.30
N ASP A 81 -5.04 -7.28 18.03
CA ASP A 81 -5.93 -8.26 18.65
C ASP A 81 -6.36 -9.37 17.66
N PHE A 82 -5.91 -9.29 16.43
CA PHE A 82 -6.28 -10.25 15.38
C PHE A 82 -5.70 -11.63 15.66
N SER A 83 -6.59 -12.64 15.77
CA SER A 83 -6.30 -13.96 16.30
C SER A 83 -5.56 -14.92 15.36
N LEU A 84 -5.36 -14.55 14.07
CA LEU A 84 -4.75 -15.43 13.08
C LEU A 84 -3.37 -14.97 12.64
N ASP A 85 -2.43 -15.91 12.54
CA ASP A 85 -1.22 -15.69 11.76
C ASP A 85 -1.51 -15.75 10.24
N PRO A 86 -0.58 -15.30 9.35
CA PRO A 86 -0.81 -15.30 7.91
C PRO A 86 -1.07 -16.69 7.30
N GLY A 87 -0.47 -17.74 7.83
CA GLY A 87 -0.68 -19.12 7.36
C GLY A 87 -2.05 -19.63 7.75
N GLU A 88 -2.49 -19.35 8.98
CA GLU A 88 -3.83 -19.67 9.46
C GLU A 88 -4.90 -18.89 8.71
N PHE A 89 -4.65 -17.59 8.45
CA PHE A 89 -5.53 -16.78 7.62
C PHE A 89 -5.75 -17.44 6.26
N THR A 90 -4.67 -17.80 5.58
CA THR A 90 -4.73 -18.45 4.27
C THR A 90 -5.61 -19.70 4.29
N ARG A 91 -5.40 -20.57 5.26
CA ARG A 91 -6.18 -21.82 5.39
C ARG A 91 -7.66 -21.58 5.68
N LYS A 92 -7.96 -20.66 6.60
CA LYS A 92 -9.33 -20.40 7.06
C LYS A 92 -10.13 -19.52 6.09
N PHE A 93 -9.46 -18.66 5.33
CA PHE A 93 -10.09 -17.81 4.32
C PHE A 93 -10.37 -18.54 3.00
N ALA A 94 -9.58 -19.56 2.67
CA ALA A 94 -9.71 -20.31 1.42
C ALA A 94 -11.14 -20.79 1.12
N PRO A 95 -11.92 -21.38 2.05
CA PRO A 95 -13.29 -21.81 1.75
C PRO A 95 -14.22 -20.67 1.37
N LEU A 96 -14.04 -19.47 1.97
CA LEU A 96 -14.81 -18.27 1.61
C LEU A 96 -14.40 -17.78 0.23
N ALA A 97 -13.11 -17.77 -0.05
CA ALA A 97 -12.58 -17.39 -1.35
C ALA A 97 -13.08 -18.32 -2.46
N GLU A 98 -13.07 -19.60 -2.26
CA GLU A 98 -13.62 -20.60 -3.20
C GLU A 98 -15.11 -20.40 -3.47
N LYS A 99 -15.91 -20.19 -2.41
CA LYS A 99 -17.35 -19.96 -2.52
C LYS A 99 -17.70 -18.82 -3.46
N PHE A 100 -16.92 -17.75 -3.45
CA PHE A 100 -17.16 -16.56 -4.26
C PHE A 100 -16.28 -16.46 -5.50
N GLY A 101 -15.34 -17.39 -5.70
CA GLY A 101 -14.37 -17.35 -6.80
C GLY A 101 -13.41 -16.17 -6.68
N MET A 102 -12.96 -15.86 -5.45
CA MET A 102 -12.09 -14.73 -5.17
C MET A 102 -10.64 -15.02 -5.58
N ARG A 103 -10.03 -14.08 -6.29
CA ARG A 103 -8.58 -13.91 -6.26
C ARG A 103 -8.28 -12.92 -5.14
N TRP A 104 -7.31 -13.22 -4.31
CA TRP A 104 -7.04 -12.38 -3.16
C TRP A 104 -5.57 -12.35 -2.79
N ARG A 105 -5.18 -11.29 -2.08
CA ARG A 105 -3.84 -11.10 -1.56
C ARG A 105 -3.90 -10.45 -0.18
N LEU A 106 -3.14 -11.00 0.76
CA LEU A 106 -2.94 -10.45 2.09
C LEU A 106 -1.59 -9.74 2.15
N GLU A 107 -1.59 -8.47 2.52
CA GLU A 107 -0.39 -7.67 2.74
C GLU A 107 -0.30 -7.24 4.20
N LEU A 108 0.93 -7.22 4.73
CA LEU A 108 1.21 -6.79 6.10
C LEU A 108 1.98 -5.48 6.06
N SER A 109 1.48 -4.45 6.72
CA SER A 109 2.11 -3.11 6.73
C SER A 109 3.38 -3.03 7.59
N SER A 110 3.71 -4.09 8.32
CA SER A 110 4.96 -4.17 9.08
C SER A 110 6.22 -4.34 8.24
N LEU A 111 6.07 -4.65 6.95
CA LEU A 111 7.17 -4.77 6.00
C LEU A 111 7.19 -3.52 5.11
N PRO A 112 8.33 -2.81 5.02
CA PRO A 112 8.44 -1.69 4.10
C PRO A 112 8.25 -2.18 2.66
N HIS A 113 7.41 -1.51 1.90
CA HIS A 113 7.23 -1.79 0.48
C HIS A 113 8.53 -1.51 -0.27
N ARG A 114 8.96 -2.43 -1.13
CA ARG A 114 10.08 -2.23 -2.03
C ARG A 114 9.58 -1.71 -3.37
N ILE A 115 10.00 -0.51 -3.75
CA ILE A 115 9.49 0.22 -4.93
C ILE A 115 10.64 0.49 -5.89
N ALA A 116 10.58 -0.03 -7.12
CA ALA A 116 11.45 0.40 -8.21
C ALA A 116 10.86 1.64 -8.89
N LEU A 117 11.68 2.66 -9.09
CA LEU A 117 11.26 3.90 -9.75
C LEU A 117 11.64 3.87 -11.23
N PHE A 118 10.65 4.09 -12.10
CA PHE A 118 10.85 4.23 -13.53
C PHE A 118 10.71 5.70 -13.92
N VAL A 119 11.75 6.27 -14.49
CA VAL A 119 11.83 7.69 -14.82
C VAL A 119 12.33 7.89 -16.25
N SER A 120 12.18 9.11 -16.77
CA SER A 120 12.68 9.50 -18.08
C SER A 120 13.44 10.84 -17.97
N LYS A 121 13.23 11.76 -18.89
CA LYS A 121 13.93 13.06 -18.96
C LYS A 121 13.67 13.97 -17.76
N PHE A 122 12.44 13.96 -17.25
CA PHE A 122 12.02 14.88 -16.19
C PHE A 122 12.19 14.22 -14.82
N ASP A 123 12.85 14.92 -13.93
CA ASP A 123 13.32 14.42 -12.64
C ASP A 123 12.53 14.95 -11.42
N HIS A 124 11.60 15.89 -11.60
CA HIS A 124 10.85 16.49 -10.49
C HIS A 124 10.08 15.50 -9.63
N CYS A 125 9.39 14.52 -10.25
CA CYS A 125 8.70 13.46 -9.49
C CYS A 125 9.69 12.53 -8.79
N LEU A 126 10.83 12.22 -9.42
CA LEU A 126 11.86 11.40 -8.81
C LEU A 126 12.40 12.05 -7.54
N VAL A 127 12.77 13.32 -7.62
CA VAL A 127 13.33 14.08 -6.50
C VAL A 127 12.33 14.17 -5.34
N ASP A 128 11.05 14.43 -5.62
CA ASP A 128 10.00 14.46 -4.60
C ASP A 128 9.86 13.11 -3.88
N LEU A 129 9.83 11.99 -4.62
CA LEU A 129 9.72 10.65 -4.04
C LEU A 129 10.95 10.27 -3.21
N LEU A 130 12.15 10.57 -3.69
CA LEU A 130 13.39 10.30 -2.96
C LEU A 130 13.48 11.14 -1.68
N TYR A 131 13.09 12.41 -1.74
CA TYR A 131 13.03 13.29 -0.58
C TYR A 131 12.03 12.76 0.48
N ARG A 132 10.81 12.40 0.06
CA ARG A 132 9.78 11.88 0.96
C ARG A 132 10.16 10.54 1.57
N GLN A 133 10.86 9.70 0.83
CA GLN A 133 11.40 8.45 1.36
C GLN A 133 12.48 8.73 2.42
N GLN A 134 13.39 9.65 2.15
CA GLN A 134 14.45 10.02 3.09
C GLN A 134 13.90 10.73 4.34
N SER A 135 12.86 11.58 4.19
CA SER A 135 12.20 12.26 5.32
C SER A 135 11.30 11.33 6.15
N GLY A 136 11.07 10.10 5.72
CA GLY A 136 10.17 9.15 6.38
C GLY A 136 8.69 9.36 6.09
N GLU A 137 8.32 10.32 5.24
CA GLU A 137 6.94 10.53 4.80
C GLU A 137 6.44 9.38 3.93
N LEU A 138 7.34 8.75 3.16
CA LEU A 138 7.06 7.59 2.32
C LEU A 138 7.79 6.37 2.89
N PRO A 139 7.13 5.53 3.72
CA PRO A 139 7.75 4.38 4.37
C PRO A 139 7.95 3.23 3.38
N CYS A 140 8.99 3.31 2.56
CA CYS A 140 9.36 2.29 1.58
C CYS A 140 10.88 2.19 1.43
N GLU A 141 11.32 1.09 0.82
CA GLU A 141 12.68 0.95 0.30
C GLU A 141 12.67 1.24 -1.20
N ILE A 142 13.65 2.00 -1.68
CA ILE A 142 13.85 2.25 -3.11
C ILE A 142 15.17 1.55 -3.52
N PRO A 143 15.13 0.26 -3.86
CA PRO A 143 16.34 -0.50 -4.19
C PRO A 143 16.91 -0.15 -5.55
N LEU A 144 16.16 0.53 -6.42
CA LEU A 144 16.52 0.66 -7.82
C LEU A 144 15.75 1.79 -8.50
N ILE A 145 16.48 2.55 -9.32
CA ILE A 145 15.93 3.50 -10.29
C ILE A 145 16.29 3.02 -11.70
N ILE A 146 15.31 2.95 -12.59
CA ILE A 146 15.47 2.60 -14.00
C ILE A 146 15.06 3.81 -14.85
N SER A 147 15.89 4.17 -15.81
CA SER A 147 15.61 5.28 -16.73
C SER A 147 15.99 4.92 -18.15
N ASN A 148 15.27 5.47 -19.12
CA ASN A 148 15.71 5.46 -20.53
C ASN A 148 16.66 6.64 -20.85
N HIS A 149 17.00 7.48 -19.86
CA HIS A 149 17.82 8.67 -20.02
C HIS A 149 18.80 8.84 -18.85
N PRO A 150 20.07 9.23 -19.09
CA PRO A 150 21.05 9.38 -18.02
C PRO A 150 20.84 10.63 -17.13
N ALA A 151 19.95 11.53 -17.50
CA ALA A 151 19.80 12.84 -16.84
C ALA A 151 19.50 12.77 -15.34
N ALA A 152 18.82 11.70 -14.89
CA ALA A 152 18.44 11.53 -13.50
C ALA A 152 19.50 10.85 -12.63
N GLN A 153 20.62 10.39 -13.20
CA GLN A 153 21.69 9.69 -12.47
C GLN A 153 22.23 10.52 -11.30
N ARG A 154 22.41 11.82 -11.47
CA ARG A 154 22.89 12.72 -10.41
C ARG A 154 22.08 12.64 -9.11
N TRP A 155 20.77 12.40 -9.22
CA TRP A 155 19.88 12.27 -8.07
C TRP A 155 20.01 10.89 -7.42
N ALA A 156 20.14 9.85 -8.23
CA ALA A 156 20.40 8.50 -7.74
C ALA A 156 21.72 8.46 -6.95
N ASP A 157 22.77 9.09 -7.45
CA ASP A 157 24.07 9.22 -6.78
C ASP A 157 23.93 10.02 -5.46
N PHE A 158 23.19 11.14 -5.48
CA PHE A 158 22.99 11.97 -4.28
C PHE A 158 22.24 11.21 -3.17
N TYR A 159 21.21 10.42 -3.53
CA TYR A 159 20.44 9.63 -2.57
C TYR A 159 20.99 8.21 -2.35
N ASN A 160 22.12 7.89 -2.98
CA ASN A 160 22.80 6.59 -2.89
C ASN A 160 21.89 5.41 -3.28
N VAL A 161 21.11 5.56 -4.36
CA VAL A 161 20.21 4.53 -4.91
C VAL A 161 20.81 4.00 -6.22
N PRO A 162 20.88 2.67 -6.42
CA PRO A 162 21.31 2.08 -7.69
C PRO A 162 20.51 2.61 -8.89
N PHE A 163 21.22 2.95 -9.98
CA PHE A 163 20.63 3.52 -11.18
C PHE A 163 21.01 2.72 -12.42
N HIS A 164 20.02 2.42 -13.26
CA HIS A 164 20.23 1.70 -14.52
C HIS A 164 19.62 2.47 -15.68
N VAL A 165 20.42 2.63 -16.74
CA VAL A 165 19.94 3.20 -18.02
C VAL A 165 19.56 2.07 -18.95
N VAL A 166 18.32 2.05 -19.41
CA VAL A 166 17.81 1.13 -20.42
C VAL A 166 17.31 1.98 -21.59
N PRO A 167 18.15 2.20 -22.62
CA PRO A 167 17.73 2.99 -23.79
C PRO A 167 16.50 2.36 -24.46
N VAL A 168 15.57 3.20 -24.88
CA VAL A 168 14.43 2.79 -25.72
C VAL A 168 14.75 3.21 -27.15
N GLU A 169 14.72 2.28 -28.06
CA GLU A 169 14.86 2.49 -29.51
C GLU A 169 13.61 3.12 -30.13
#